data_fb488fb7939b153fc1bdfcadeb278186
#
_entry.id   fb488fb7939b153fc1bdfcadeb278186
#
_cell.length_a   1.000
_cell.length_b   1.000
_cell.length_c   1.000
_cell.angle_alpha   90.00
_cell.angle_beta   90.00
_cell.angle_gamma   90.00
#
_symmetry.space_group_name_H-M   'P 1'
#
loop_
_entity.id
_entity.type
_entity.pdbx_description
1 polymer ?
#
loop_
_entity_poly.entity_id
_entity_poly.type
_entity_poly.pdbx_seq_one_letter_code
_entity_poly.pdbx_strand_id
1 'polypeptide(L)' 'MEPQSTIDLIKTLTEEMSVEVAKFNKGNKSAGTRARKNAQELKALLQTLRTEILENRKNDGE' A
#
# COMPACT_ATOMS: atom_id res chain seq x y z
N MET A 1 -9.57 3.82 -20.03
CA MET A 1 -9.13 4.17 -18.68
C MET A 1 -7.91 3.34 -18.32
N GLU A 2 -6.89 3.98 -17.88
CA GLU A 2 -5.63 3.29 -17.60
C GLU A 2 -5.65 2.62 -16.24
N PRO A 3 -5.01 1.46 -16.12
CA PRO A 3 -4.92 0.83 -14.81
C PRO A 3 -4.03 1.67 -13.88
N GLN A 4 -4.32 1.55 -12.60
CA GLN A 4 -3.52 2.26 -11.62
C GLN A 4 -2.13 1.65 -11.53
N SER A 5 -1.12 2.50 -11.39
CA SER A 5 0.23 2.02 -11.16
C SER A 5 0.36 1.48 -9.73
N THR A 6 1.44 0.77 -9.48
CA THR A 6 1.69 0.22 -8.16
C THR A 6 1.75 1.32 -7.11
N ILE A 7 2.42 2.44 -7.43
CA ILE A 7 2.51 3.52 -6.45
C ILE A 7 1.15 4.16 -6.19
N ASP A 8 0.29 4.23 -7.20
CA ASP A 8 -1.05 4.77 -7.01
C ASP A 8 -1.86 3.89 -6.08
N LEU A 9 -1.74 2.57 -6.22
CA LEU A 9 -2.41 1.64 -5.32
C LEU A 9 -1.90 1.79 -3.89
N ILE A 10 -0.59 1.98 -3.73
CA ILE A 10 0.01 2.18 -2.43
C ILE A 10 -0.55 3.45 -1.77
N LYS A 11 -0.65 4.53 -2.54
CA LYS A 11 -1.19 5.77 -2.02
C LYS A 11 -2.63 5.62 -1.56
N THR A 12 -3.45 4.97 -2.38
CA THR A 12 -4.85 4.75 -2.04
C THR A 12 -4.98 3.92 -0.77
N LEU A 13 -4.23 2.82 -0.68
CA LEU A 13 -4.29 1.96 0.51
C LEU A 13 -3.79 2.68 1.75
N THR A 14 -2.75 3.51 1.59
CA THR A 14 -2.23 4.27 2.71
C THR A 14 -3.28 5.23 3.25
N GLU A 15 -4.03 5.88 2.35
CA GLU A 15 -5.08 6.80 2.76
C GLU A 15 -6.19 6.06 3.49
N GLU A 16 -6.60 4.91 2.96
CA GLU A 16 -7.63 4.10 3.60
C GLU A 16 -7.16 3.63 4.98
N MET A 17 -5.93 3.18 5.06
CA MET A 17 -5.37 2.71 6.32
C MET A 17 -5.32 3.84 7.34
N SER A 18 -4.97 5.05 6.90
CA SER A 18 -4.91 6.20 7.78
C SER A 18 -6.25 6.48 8.43
N VAL A 19 -7.33 6.39 7.65
CA VAL A 19 -8.68 6.58 8.17
C VAL A 19 -9.01 5.52 9.22
N GLU A 20 -8.68 4.26 8.92
CA GLU A 20 -9.00 3.17 9.85
C GLU A 20 -8.18 3.28 11.13
N VAL A 21 -6.92 3.69 11.03
CA VAL A 21 -6.10 3.86 12.23
C VAL A 21 -6.68 4.98 13.11
N ALA A 22 -7.14 6.06 12.50
CA ALA A 22 -7.75 7.15 13.27
C ALA A 22 -8.99 6.66 14.01
N LYS A 23 -9.82 5.85 13.35
CA LYS A 23 -11.00 5.28 13.99
C LYS A 23 -10.62 4.32 15.12
N PHE A 24 -9.60 3.52 14.89
CA PHE A 24 -9.12 2.59 15.92
C PHE A 24 -8.65 3.35 17.15
N ASN A 25 -7.92 4.45 16.95
CA ASN A 25 -7.42 5.23 18.06
C ASN A 25 -8.55 5.89 18.87
N LYS A 26 -9.72 6.02 18.26
CA LYS A 26 -10.90 6.53 18.95
C LYS A 26 -11.72 5.43 19.62
N GLY A 27 -11.27 4.18 19.55
CA GLY A 27 -11.92 3.08 20.22
C GLY A 27 -12.67 2.10 19.33
N ASN A 28 -12.62 2.29 18.01
CA ASN A 28 -13.30 1.39 17.08
C ASN A 28 -12.43 0.17 16.80
N LYS A 29 -12.75 -0.95 17.43
CA LYS A 29 -11.92 -2.14 17.31
C LYS A 29 -11.97 -2.76 15.94
N SER A 30 -13.11 -2.68 15.27
CA SER A 30 -13.23 -3.21 13.90
C SER A 30 -12.30 -2.49 12.95
N ALA A 31 -12.07 -1.19 13.18
CA ALA A 31 -11.17 -0.42 12.34
C ALA A 31 -9.74 -0.93 12.46
N GLY A 32 -9.36 -1.42 13.64
CA GLY A 32 -8.03 -2.00 13.81
C GLY A 32 -7.82 -3.22 12.93
N THR A 33 -8.84 -4.07 12.81
CA THR A 33 -8.77 -5.24 11.94
C THR A 33 -8.62 -4.82 10.48
N ARG A 34 -9.38 -3.81 10.05
CA ARG A 34 -9.29 -3.33 8.68
C ARG A 34 -7.94 -2.67 8.40
N ALA A 35 -7.42 -1.90 9.36
CA ALA A 35 -6.12 -1.28 9.20
C ALA A 35 -5.03 -2.33 9.06
N ARG A 36 -5.12 -3.39 9.83
CA ARG A 36 -4.14 -4.47 9.76
C ARG A 36 -4.17 -5.16 8.41
N LYS A 37 -5.37 -5.38 7.87
CA LYS A 37 -5.52 -5.97 6.56
C LYS A 37 -4.90 -5.07 5.48
N ASN A 38 -5.17 -3.76 5.59
CA ASN A 38 -4.58 -2.80 4.65
C ASN A 38 -3.06 -2.83 4.72
N ALA A 39 -2.51 -2.96 5.92
CA ALA A 39 -1.06 -3.01 6.10
C ALA A 39 -0.46 -4.24 5.41
N GLN A 40 -1.14 -5.36 5.49
CA GLN A 40 -0.67 -6.58 4.82
C GLN A 40 -0.69 -6.42 3.31
N GLU A 41 -1.72 -5.80 2.78
CA GLU A 41 -1.80 -5.54 1.34
C GLU A 41 -0.72 -4.56 0.91
N LEU A 42 -0.45 -3.55 1.74
CA LEU A 42 0.62 -2.61 1.46
C LEU A 42 1.97 -3.30 1.41
N LYS A 43 2.19 -4.23 2.31
CA LYS A 43 3.45 -4.98 2.32
C LYS A 43 3.69 -5.68 0.99
N ALA A 44 2.63 -6.32 0.46
CA ALA A 44 2.74 -7.01 -0.82
C ALA A 44 2.99 -6.02 -1.95
N LEU A 45 2.30 -4.88 -1.95
CA LEU A 45 2.49 -3.88 -2.99
C LEU A 45 3.88 -3.26 -2.95
N LEU A 46 4.41 -3.05 -1.75
CA LEU A 46 5.76 -2.51 -1.62
C LEU A 46 6.79 -3.48 -2.17
N GLN A 47 6.57 -4.78 -1.97
CA GLN A 47 7.45 -5.79 -2.55
C GLN A 47 7.40 -5.76 -4.06
N THR A 48 6.19 -5.63 -4.61
CA THR A 48 6.02 -5.52 -6.06
C THR A 48 6.73 -4.30 -6.61
N LEU A 49 6.58 -3.16 -5.93
CA LEU A 49 7.24 -1.93 -6.35
C LEU A 49 8.75 -2.09 -6.37
N ARG A 50 9.29 -2.73 -5.34
CA ARG A 50 10.72 -2.96 -5.25
C ARG A 50 11.21 -3.78 -6.45
N THR A 51 10.46 -4.81 -6.82
CA THR A 51 10.81 -5.64 -7.96
C THR A 51 10.77 -4.83 -9.25
N GLU A 52 9.76 -3.99 -9.42
CA GLU A 52 9.65 -3.15 -10.61
C GLU A 52 10.84 -2.21 -10.74
N ILE A 53 11.26 -1.63 -9.63
CA ILE A 53 12.39 -0.72 -9.65
C ILE A 53 13.67 -1.45 -10.02
N LEU A 54 13.86 -2.64 -9.48
CA LEU A 54 15.05 -3.42 -9.78
C LEU A 54 15.09 -3.80 -11.26
N GLU A 55 13.96 -4.17 -11.84
CA GLU A 55 13.91 -4.52 -13.23
C GLU A 55 14.20 -3.32 -14.13
N ASN A 56 13.67 -2.17 -13.75
CA ASN A 56 13.93 -0.95 -14.53
C ASN A 56 15.40 -0.55 -14.47
N ARG A 57 16.03 -0.74 -13.34
CA ARG A 57 17.47 -0.47 -13.21
C ARG A 57 18.26 -1.31 -14.18
N LYS A 58 17.92 -2.60 -14.27
CA LYS A 58 18.61 -3.47 -15.21
C LYS A 58 18.46 -2.97 -16.63
N ASN A 59 17.26 -2.51 -16.98
CA ASN A 59 16.99 -2.04 -18.31
C ASN A 59 17.75 -0.75 -18.63
N ASP A 60 18.04 0.04 -17.62
CA ASP A 60 18.77 1.28 -17.79
C ASP A 60 20.26 1.07 -17.93
N GLY A 61 20.73 -0.15 -17.80
CA GLY A 61 22.14 -0.45 -17.96
C GLY A 61 22.99 -0.10 -16.75
N GLU A 62 22.37 0.06 -15.65
CA GLU A 62 23.07 0.37 -14.42
C GLU A 62 23.89 -0.80 -13.91
#